data_49c2a62a4d96015a5577afbe7b7bae15
#
_entry.id   49c2a62a4d96015a5577afbe7b7bae15
#
_cell.length_a   1.000
_cell.length_b   1.000
_cell.length_c   1.000
_cell.angle_alpha   90.00
_cell.angle_beta   90.00
_cell.angle_gamma   90.00
#
_symmetry.space_group_name_H-M   'P 1'
#
loop_
_entity.id
_entity.type
_entity.pdbx_description
1 polymer ?
#
loop_
_entity_poly.entity_id
_entity_poly.type
_entity_poly.pdbx_seq_one_letter_code
_entity_poly.pdbx_strand_id
1 'polypeptide(L)'
;SPCYLCARMRRGHLYHYAQELGCNKIALGHHYDDVIETILMGMLYGAQVQTMMPKLHSTNFGGMELIRPMYLIREDSIKAWRDYNDLHFIQCACKFTDTCTTCNNEETKSKRMEIKQLIRTLKKTNPFIESNIFRSVENVNLDTVVGYKQYGERHYFLENYDKMGELKQEELEKKEAAQAVQESFSEQYDRQNLR
;
A
#
# COMPACT_ATOMS: atom_id res chain seq x y z
N SER A 1 -20.49 4.93 -11.15
CA SER A 1 -19.65 5.58 -12.16
C SER A 1 -19.51 4.68 -13.39
N PRO A 2 -19.75 5.18 -14.62
CA PRO A 2 -19.62 4.38 -15.86
C PRO A 2 -18.21 3.78 -16.02
N CYS A 3 -17.17 4.49 -15.59
CA CYS A 3 -15.80 4.03 -15.62
C CYS A 3 -15.57 2.80 -14.71
N TYR A 4 -16.23 2.76 -13.55
CA TYR A 4 -16.17 1.61 -12.65
C TYR A 4 -16.79 0.35 -13.29
N LEU A 5 -17.96 0.50 -13.91
CA LEU A 5 -18.64 -0.60 -14.58
C LEU A 5 -17.82 -1.12 -15.75
N CYS A 6 -17.30 -0.23 -16.60
CA CYS A 6 -16.42 -0.58 -17.71
C CYS A 6 -15.16 -1.34 -17.23
N ALA A 7 -14.50 -0.85 -16.20
CA ALA A 7 -13.33 -1.51 -15.62
C ALA A 7 -13.66 -2.91 -15.06
N ARG A 8 -14.82 -3.06 -14.42
CA ARG A 8 -15.30 -4.34 -13.89
C ARG A 8 -15.59 -5.35 -15.02
N MET A 9 -16.33 -4.93 -16.05
CA MET A 9 -16.66 -5.79 -17.20
C MET A 9 -15.40 -6.21 -17.96
N ARG A 10 -14.51 -5.27 -18.27
CA ARG A 10 -13.24 -5.54 -18.94
C ARG A 10 -12.39 -6.52 -18.15
N ARG A 11 -12.31 -6.37 -16.83
CA ARG A 11 -11.56 -7.29 -15.97
C ARG A 11 -12.16 -8.69 -15.99
N GLY A 12 -13.49 -8.81 -15.85
CA GLY A 12 -14.19 -10.10 -15.94
C GLY A 12 -13.92 -10.83 -17.26
N HIS A 13 -14.00 -10.11 -18.38
CA HIS A 13 -13.71 -10.65 -19.70
C HIS A 13 -12.25 -11.12 -19.84
N LEU A 14 -11.29 -10.32 -19.34
CA LEU A 14 -9.87 -10.71 -19.38
C LEU A 14 -9.59 -11.98 -18.57
N TYR A 15 -10.22 -12.15 -17.41
CA TYR A 15 -10.06 -13.37 -16.62
C TYR A 15 -10.63 -14.59 -17.33
N HIS A 16 -11.84 -14.46 -17.89
CA HIS A 16 -12.48 -15.53 -18.62
C HIS A 16 -11.62 -15.98 -19.81
N TYR A 17 -11.20 -15.03 -20.62
CA TYR A 17 -10.35 -15.31 -21.77
C TYR A 17 -8.99 -15.90 -21.40
N ALA A 18 -8.39 -15.45 -20.30
CA ALA A 18 -7.15 -16.03 -19.80
C ALA A 18 -7.32 -17.50 -19.38
N GLN A 19 -8.46 -17.85 -18.77
CA GLN A 19 -8.78 -19.25 -18.44
C GLN A 19 -8.98 -20.10 -19.69
N GLU A 20 -9.67 -19.60 -20.72
CA GLU A 20 -9.83 -20.29 -22.02
C GLU A 20 -8.47 -20.58 -22.68
N LEU A 21 -7.50 -19.68 -22.51
CA LEU A 21 -6.14 -19.86 -23.00
C LEU A 21 -5.25 -20.75 -22.09
N GLY A 22 -5.80 -21.31 -21.01
CA GLY A 22 -5.05 -22.12 -20.05
C GLY A 22 -4.09 -21.32 -19.17
N CYS A 23 -4.22 -19.99 -19.11
CA CYS A 23 -3.41 -19.15 -18.23
C CYS A 23 -3.88 -19.27 -16.78
N ASN A 24 -2.96 -19.24 -15.84
CA ASN A 24 -3.23 -19.20 -14.41
C ASN A 24 -2.93 -17.86 -13.75
N LYS A 25 -2.47 -16.87 -14.51
CA LYS A 25 -2.11 -15.53 -14.03
C LYS A 25 -2.54 -14.44 -14.98
N ILE A 26 -2.91 -13.28 -14.40
CA ILE A 26 -3.09 -12.02 -15.13
C ILE A 26 -2.08 -11.02 -14.61
N ALA A 27 -1.25 -10.48 -15.50
CA ALA A 27 -0.32 -9.40 -15.20
C ALA A 27 -0.96 -8.05 -15.52
N LEU A 28 -1.03 -7.15 -14.53
CA LEU A 28 -1.52 -5.79 -14.71
C LEU A 28 -0.37 -4.79 -14.67
N GLY A 29 -0.46 -3.76 -15.50
CA GLY A 29 0.54 -2.70 -15.66
C GLY A 29 0.53 -1.63 -14.57
N HIS A 30 -0.01 -1.90 -13.38
CA HIS A 30 0.07 -0.96 -12.27
C HIS A 30 1.51 -0.80 -11.79
N HIS A 31 1.88 0.43 -11.49
CA HIS A 31 3.23 0.83 -11.12
C HIS A 31 3.26 1.55 -9.76
N TYR A 32 4.45 1.91 -9.29
CA TYR A 32 4.67 2.51 -7.97
C TYR A 32 3.79 3.74 -7.71
N ASP A 33 3.65 4.63 -8.69
CA ASP A 33 2.86 5.85 -8.53
C ASP A 33 1.36 5.54 -8.36
N ASP A 34 0.83 4.50 -9.03
CA ASP A 34 -0.54 4.01 -8.81
C ASP A 34 -0.75 3.51 -7.37
N VAL A 35 0.28 2.88 -6.79
CA VAL A 35 0.23 2.35 -5.42
C VAL A 35 0.09 3.49 -4.42
N ILE A 36 0.99 4.49 -4.48
CA ILE A 36 0.96 5.63 -3.54
C ILE A 36 -0.30 6.49 -3.69
N GLU A 37 -0.77 6.68 -4.92
CA GLU A 37 -2.05 7.34 -5.18
C GLU A 37 -3.21 6.56 -4.56
N THR A 38 -3.21 5.23 -4.67
CA THR A 38 -4.27 4.37 -4.10
C THR A 38 -4.28 4.41 -2.58
N ILE A 39 -3.12 4.45 -1.92
CA ILE A 39 -3.02 4.60 -0.46
C ILE A 39 -3.70 5.89 -0.02
N LEU A 40 -3.31 7.03 -0.58
CA LEU A 40 -3.89 8.33 -0.23
C LEU A 40 -5.37 8.43 -0.58
N MET A 41 -5.79 7.88 -1.71
CA MET A 41 -7.22 7.81 -2.06
C MET A 41 -8.02 7.00 -1.04
N GLY A 42 -7.47 5.88 -0.57
CA GLY A 42 -8.07 5.07 0.49
C GLY A 42 -8.23 5.86 1.79
N MET A 43 -7.20 6.57 2.21
CA MET A 43 -7.22 7.38 3.44
C MET A 43 -8.16 8.58 3.34
N LEU A 44 -8.04 9.39 2.29
CA LEU A 44 -8.71 10.70 2.21
C LEU A 44 -10.17 10.61 1.74
N TYR A 45 -10.51 9.60 0.93
CA TYR A 45 -11.87 9.47 0.37
C TYR A 45 -12.57 8.17 0.76
N GLY A 46 -11.85 7.18 1.29
CA GLY A 46 -12.39 5.88 1.66
C GLY A 46 -12.37 5.57 3.15
N ALA A 47 -11.78 6.44 3.99
CA ALA A 47 -11.57 6.21 5.43
C ALA A 47 -10.90 4.85 5.71
N GLN A 48 -9.95 4.43 4.87
CA GLN A 48 -9.27 3.15 4.96
C GLN A 48 -7.79 3.29 4.65
N VAL A 49 -6.95 2.68 5.48
CA VAL A 49 -5.53 2.48 5.20
C VAL A 49 -5.38 1.15 4.48
N GLN A 50 -5.28 1.21 3.16
CA GLN A 50 -5.12 0.03 2.30
C GLN A 50 -4.41 0.38 1.01
N THR A 51 -3.83 -0.63 0.36
CA THR A 51 -3.18 -0.49 -0.94
C THR A 51 -3.60 -1.60 -1.90
N MET A 52 -3.18 -1.50 -3.15
CA MET A 52 -3.27 -2.63 -4.07
C MET A 52 -2.12 -3.60 -3.80
N MET A 53 -2.43 -4.88 -3.64
CA MET A 53 -1.42 -5.89 -3.38
C MET A 53 -0.60 -6.20 -4.65
N PRO A 54 0.72 -6.44 -4.54
CA PRO A 54 1.55 -6.81 -5.70
C PRO A 54 1.14 -8.15 -6.32
N LYS A 55 0.58 -9.05 -5.51
CA LYS A 55 0.08 -10.36 -5.91
C LYS A 55 -1.14 -10.72 -5.07
N LEU A 56 -2.17 -11.31 -5.69
CA LEU A 56 -3.34 -11.81 -4.96
C LEU A 56 -4.03 -12.94 -5.75
N HIS A 57 -4.66 -13.85 -5.01
CA HIS A 57 -5.55 -14.85 -5.59
C HIS A 57 -6.88 -14.21 -5.99
N SER A 58 -7.42 -14.63 -7.12
CA SER A 58 -8.76 -14.18 -7.53
C SER A 58 -9.84 -14.87 -6.69
N THR A 59 -10.73 -14.08 -6.11
CA THR A 59 -11.87 -14.61 -5.37
C THR A 59 -13.01 -15.13 -6.27
N ASN A 60 -13.09 -14.62 -7.50
CA ASN A 60 -14.17 -14.92 -8.44
C ASN A 60 -13.77 -15.94 -9.52
N PHE A 61 -12.48 -16.18 -9.71
CA PHE A 61 -11.93 -17.06 -10.72
C PHE A 61 -10.95 -18.03 -10.06
N GLY A 62 -11.45 -19.22 -9.70
CA GLY A 62 -10.65 -20.24 -9.01
C GLY A 62 -9.36 -20.59 -9.78
N GLY A 63 -8.25 -20.75 -9.07
CA GLY A 63 -6.95 -21.06 -9.64
C GLY A 63 -6.24 -19.91 -10.35
N MET A 64 -6.87 -18.73 -10.46
CA MET A 64 -6.27 -17.56 -11.08
C MET A 64 -5.59 -16.64 -10.07
N GLU A 65 -4.42 -16.13 -10.42
CA GLU A 65 -3.70 -15.09 -9.68
C GLU A 65 -3.64 -13.78 -10.47
N LEU A 66 -3.67 -12.66 -9.76
CA LEU A 66 -3.35 -11.35 -10.31
C LEU A 66 -1.96 -10.95 -9.82
N ILE A 67 -1.10 -10.52 -10.72
CA ILE A 67 0.24 -10.02 -10.40
C ILE A 67 0.45 -8.60 -10.98
N ARG A 68 1.35 -7.84 -10.37
CA ARG A 68 1.73 -6.49 -10.81
C ARG A 68 3.25 -6.41 -10.93
N PRO A 69 3.81 -6.85 -12.07
CA PRO A 69 5.28 -6.93 -12.24
C PRO A 69 5.98 -5.57 -12.11
N MET A 70 5.28 -4.47 -12.45
CA MET A 70 5.83 -3.10 -12.40
C MET A 70 5.59 -2.38 -11.07
N TYR A 71 5.20 -3.11 -10.01
CA TYR A 71 4.78 -2.54 -8.71
C TYR A 71 5.77 -1.56 -8.08
N LEU A 72 7.08 -1.80 -8.27
CA LEU A 72 8.16 -0.95 -7.75
C LEU A 72 8.77 -0.01 -8.80
N ILE A 73 8.26 0.00 -10.03
CA ILE A 73 8.78 0.83 -11.12
C ILE A 73 8.05 2.17 -11.14
N ARG A 74 8.80 3.25 -11.31
CA ARG A 74 8.25 4.62 -11.39
C ARG A 74 7.59 4.88 -12.74
N GLU A 75 6.49 5.65 -12.74
CA GLU A 75 5.78 6.08 -13.96
C GLU A 75 6.73 6.76 -14.96
N ASP A 76 7.61 7.62 -14.45
CA ASP A 76 8.56 8.35 -15.30
C ASP A 76 9.60 7.44 -15.98
N SER A 77 10.02 6.37 -15.29
CA SER A 77 10.90 5.34 -15.87
C SER A 77 10.21 4.57 -16.99
N ILE A 78 8.92 4.25 -16.81
CA ILE A 78 8.10 3.58 -17.84
C ILE A 78 7.94 4.49 -19.07
N LYS A 79 7.66 5.79 -18.84
CA LYS A 79 7.57 6.77 -19.94
C LYS A 79 8.88 6.93 -20.69
N ALA A 80 10.00 7.06 -19.98
CA ALA A 80 11.32 7.14 -20.58
C ALA A 80 11.66 5.90 -21.40
N TRP A 81 11.33 4.71 -20.90
CA TRP A 81 11.50 3.46 -21.62
C TRP A 81 10.62 3.39 -22.88
N ARG A 82 9.36 3.81 -22.80
CA ARG A 82 8.44 3.93 -23.93
C ARG A 82 9.05 4.83 -25.03
N ASP A 83 9.51 6.03 -24.62
CA ASP A 83 10.01 7.03 -25.55
C ASP A 83 11.33 6.58 -26.21
N TYR A 84 12.21 5.93 -25.43
CA TYR A 84 13.45 5.36 -25.95
C TYR A 84 13.23 4.27 -27.00
N ASN A 85 12.17 3.46 -26.84
CA ASN A 85 11.85 2.37 -27.77
C ASN A 85 10.81 2.77 -28.84
N ASP A 86 10.45 4.05 -28.94
CA ASP A 86 9.44 4.57 -29.89
C ASP A 86 8.12 3.78 -29.84
N LEU A 87 7.66 3.42 -28.64
CA LEU A 87 6.44 2.63 -28.46
C LEU A 87 5.21 3.50 -28.44
N HIS A 88 4.23 3.16 -29.25
CA HIS A 88 2.96 3.84 -29.34
C HIS A 88 1.86 2.96 -28.73
N PHE A 89 1.21 3.45 -27.68
CA PHE A 89 0.11 2.76 -27.03
C PHE A 89 -1.23 3.36 -27.43
N ILE A 90 -2.22 2.48 -27.57
CA ILE A 90 -3.59 2.89 -27.85
C ILE A 90 -4.08 3.74 -26.67
N GLN A 91 -4.47 4.96 -26.93
CA GLN A 91 -5.16 5.80 -25.96
C GLN A 91 -6.56 5.25 -25.69
N CYS A 92 -7.16 5.63 -24.56
CA CYS A 92 -8.47 5.15 -24.19
C CYS A 92 -9.48 5.41 -25.32
N ALA A 93 -9.92 4.32 -25.99
CA ALA A 93 -10.94 4.37 -27.05
C ALA A 93 -12.35 4.62 -26.51
N CYS A 94 -12.50 5.05 -25.27
CA CYS A 94 -13.78 5.35 -24.68
C CYS A 94 -14.32 6.64 -25.29
N LYS A 95 -15.44 6.54 -26.04
CA LYS A 95 -16.15 7.71 -26.56
C LYS A 95 -16.59 8.70 -25.45
N PHE A 96 -16.59 8.25 -24.19
CA PHE A 96 -16.81 9.09 -23.03
C PHE A 96 -15.59 9.92 -22.61
N THR A 97 -14.37 9.64 -23.12
CA THR A 97 -13.20 10.48 -22.81
C THR A 97 -13.21 11.80 -23.54
N ASP A 98 -13.76 11.87 -24.76
CA ASP A 98 -13.86 13.10 -25.54
C ASP A 98 -15.04 13.99 -25.10
N THR A 99 -16.06 13.38 -24.50
CA THR A 99 -17.26 14.05 -23.95
C THR A 99 -17.38 13.89 -22.43
N CYS A 100 -16.41 13.24 -21.79
CA CYS A 100 -16.45 13.00 -20.36
C CYS A 100 -16.16 14.32 -19.63
N THR A 101 -17.23 14.98 -19.20
CA THR A 101 -17.18 16.11 -18.29
C THR A 101 -16.39 15.79 -17.00
N THR A 102 -16.27 14.51 -16.65
CA THR A 102 -15.48 14.03 -15.51
C THR A 102 -13.97 14.02 -15.78
N CYS A 103 -13.53 13.99 -17.06
CA CYS A 103 -12.13 13.95 -17.42
C CYS A 103 -11.61 15.32 -17.93
N ASN A 104 -12.48 16.13 -18.53
CA ASN A 104 -12.10 17.37 -19.21
C ASN A 104 -12.62 18.66 -18.55
N ASN A 105 -13.55 18.59 -17.59
CA ASN A 105 -13.99 19.79 -16.87
C ASN A 105 -13.06 20.07 -15.67
N GLU A 106 -12.56 21.29 -15.59
CA GLU A 106 -11.78 21.80 -14.46
C GLU A 106 -12.54 21.72 -13.12
N GLU A 107 -13.88 21.70 -13.15
CA GLU A 107 -14.75 21.58 -11.97
C GLU A 107 -14.91 20.15 -11.45
N THR A 108 -14.58 19.12 -12.24
CA THR A 108 -14.62 17.71 -11.81
C THR A 108 -13.28 17.02 -12.04
N LYS A 109 -12.23 17.57 -11.46
CA LYS A 109 -10.93 16.88 -11.40
C LYS A 109 -11.14 15.50 -10.79
N SER A 110 -10.75 14.46 -11.51
CA SER A 110 -10.80 13.10 -10.98
C SER A 110 -10.04 13.08 -9.63
N LYS A 111 -10.61 12.45 -8.60
CA LYS A 111 -9.99 12.33 -7.28
C LYS A 111 -8.53 11.85 -7.36
N ARG A 112 -8.21 11.03 -8.36
CA ARG A 112 -6.84 10.60 -8.64
C ARG A 112 -5.94 11.76 -9.08
N MET A 113 -6.45 12.69 -9.89
CA MET A 113 -5.68 13.87 -10.31
C MET A 113 -5.42 14.82 -9.13
N GLU A 114 -6.38 14.98 -8.23
CA GLU A 114 -6.18 15.75 -6.99
C GLU A 114 -5.08 15.15 -6.13
N ILE A 115 -5.10 13.83 -5.92
CA ILE A 115 -4.06 13.12 -5.18
C ILE A 115 -2.69 13.27 -5.86
N LYS A 116 -2.63 13.10 -7.17
CA LYS A 116 -1.38 13.28 -7.93
C LYS A 116 -0.81 14.69 -7.76
N GLN A 117 -1.67 15.72 -7.77
CA GLN A 117 -1.28 17.09 -7.52
C GLN A 117 -0.84 17.32 -6.06
N LEU A 118 -1.55 16.74 -5.11
CA LEU A 118 -1.19 16.80 -3.68
C LEU A 118 0.22 16.21 -3.44
N ILE A 119 0.49 15.02 -3.97
CA ILE A 119 1.81 14.37 -3.86
C ILE A 119 2.89 15.26 -4.45
N ARG A 120 2.67 15.84 -5.64
CA ARG A 120 3.63 16.76 -6.28
C ARG A 120 3.90 18.00 -5.43
N THR A 121 2.87 18.54 -4.78
CA THR A 121 3.01 19.71 -3.89
C THR A 121 3.81 19.35 -2.65
N LEU A 122 3.50 18.24 -1.98
CA LEU A 122 4.21 17.77 -0.81
C LEU A 122 5.68 17.41 -1.12
N LYS A 123 5.94 16.88 -2.30
CA LYS A 123 7.31 16.53 -2.75
C LYS A 123 8.24 17.75 -2.83
N LYS A 124 7.71 18.96 -3.06
CA LYS A 124 8.52 20.18 -3.08
C LYS A 124 9.14 20.51 -1.73
N THR A 125 8.46 20.14 -0.64
CA THR A 125 8.92 20.39 0.74
C THR A 125 9.63 19.19 1.35
N ASN A 126 9.26 17.97 0.93
CA ASN A 126 9.84 16.73 1.44
C ASN A 126 10.11 15.76 0.28
N PRO A 127 11.37 15.58 -0.14
CA PRO A 127 11.72 14.67 -1.25
C PRO A 127 11.41 13.21 -0.97
N PHE A 128 11.26 12.83 0.30
CA PHE A 128 10.97 11.44 0.73
C PHE A 128 9.47 11.14 0.83
N ILE A 129 8.58 12.09 0.53
CA ILE A 129 7.14 11.94 0.75
C ILE A 129 6.57 10.70 0.06
N GLU A 130 6.98 10.42 -1.17
CA GLU A 130 6.50 9.28 -1.95
C GLU A 130 6.91 7.95 -1.30
N SER A 131 8.16 7.83 -0.87
CA SER A 131 8.65 6.63 -0.16
C SER A 131 8.01 6.47 1.22
N ASN A 132 7.73 7.57 1.92
CA ASN A 132 7.06 7.55 3.20
C ASN A 132 5.61 7.06 3.06
N ILE A 133 4.88 7.54 2.05
CA ILE A 133 3.53 7.06 1.76
C ILE A 133 3.56 5.56 1.45
N PHE A 134 4.47 5.11 0.59
CA PHE A 134 4.60 3.70 0.23
C PHE A 134 4.88 2.82 1.46
N ARG A 135 5.89 3.18 2.25
CA ARG A 135 6.31 2.43 3.43
C ARG A 135 5.29 2.45 4.57
N SER A 136 4.40 3.44 4.62
CA SER A 136 3.39 3.53 5.69
C SER A 136 2.48 2.31 5.76
N VAL A 137 2.22 1.64 4.64
CA VAL A 137 1.41 0.42 4.58
C VAL A 137 2.22 -0.87 4.75
N GLU A 138 3.56 -0.79 4.70
CA GLU A 138 4.46 -1.90 5.01
C GLU A 138 4.85 -1.91 6.50
N ASN A 139 4.71 -0.77 7.18
CA ASN A 139 5.13 -0.55 8.55
C ASN A 139 3.96 -0.09 9.43
N VAL A 140 2.88 -0.87 9.42
CA VAL A 140 1.71 -0.62 10.26
C VAL A 140 1.95 -1.21 11.65
N ASN A 141 1.98 -0.33 12.67
CA ASN A 141 2.06 -0.77 14.05
C ASN A 141 0.65 -0.98 14.62
N LEU A 142 0.24 -2.24 14.76
CA LEU A 142 -1.10 -2.61 15.22
C LEU A 142 -1.36 -2.23 16.67
N ASP A 143 -0.32 -2.06 17.52
CA ASP A 143 -0.46 -1.66 18.91
C ASP A 143 -0.91 -0.20 19.08
N THR A 144 -0.76 0.59 18.01
CA THR A 144 -1.06 2.03 18.02
C THR A 144 -2.21 2.42 17.09
N VAL A 145 -2.95 1.44 16.56
CA VAL A 145 -4.18 1.68 15.78
C VAL A 145 -5.42 1.36 16.60
N VAL A 146 -6.44 2.20 16.50
CA VAL A 146 -7.71 2.02 17.24
C VAL A 146 -8.46 0.77 16.82
N GLY A 147 -8.30 0.35 15.56
CA GLY A 147 -8.90 -0.87 15.03
C GLY A 147 -8.42 -1.19 13.62
N TYR A 148 -8.54 -2.45 13.26
CA TYR A 148 -8.18 -2.97 11.94
C TYR A 148 -9.15 -4.05 11.49
N LYS A 149 -9.08 -4.41 10.21
CA LYS A 149 -9.83 -5.55 9.63
C LYS A 149 -8.87 -6.61 9.16
N GLN A 150 -9.12 -7.86 9.54
CA GLN A 150 -8.37 -9.01 9.09
C GLN A 150 -9.33 -10.17 8.76
N TYR A 151 -9.19 -10.81 7.62
CA TYR A 151 -10.05 -11.91 7.15
C TYR A 151 -11.57 -11.61 7.17
N GLY A 152 -11.94 -10.33 7.01
CA GLY A 152 -13.34 -9.89 7.04
C GLY A 152 -13.84 -9.51 8.43
N GLU A 153 -13.12 -9.85 9.49
CA GLU A 153 -13.42 -9.49 10.87
C GLU A 153 -12.85 -8.14 11.25
N ARG A 154 -13.51 -7.46 12.18
CA ARG A 154 -13.10 -6.17 12.71
C ARG A 154 -12.56 -6.35 14.12
N HIS A 155 -11.35 -5.88 14.35
CA HIS A 155 -10.67 -5.90 15.64
C HIS A 155 -10.54 -4.49 16.20
N TYR A 156 -10.74 -4.33 17.49
CA TYR A 156 -10.58 -3.09 18.20
C TYR A 156 -9.52 -3.21 19.29
N PHE A 157 -8.88 -2.10 19.62
CA PHE A 157 -7.80 -2.06 20.61
C PHE A 157 -8.24 -2.63 22.00
N LEU A 158 -9.53 -2.53 22.35
CA LEU A 158 -10.07 -3.07 23.61
C LEU A 158 -9.97 -4.59 23.73
N GLU A 159 -9.93 -5.33 22.61
CA GLU A 159 -9.82 -6.79 22.63
C GLU A 159 -8.51 -7.29 23.24
N ASN A 160 -7.47 -6.47 23.17
CA ASN A 160 -6.13 -6.80 23.66
C ASN A 160 -5.63 -5.83 24.74
N TYR A 161 -6.49 -4.92 25.21
CA TYR A 161 -6.08 -3.84 26.13
C TYR A 161 -5.42 -4.35 27.40
N ASP A 162 -6.04 -5.30 28.08
CA ASP A 162 -5.51 -5.89 29.32
C ASP A 162 -4.26 -6.73 29.06
N LYS A 163 -4.25 -7.54 27.98
CA LYS A 163 -3.08 -8.32 27.57
C LYS A 163 -1.88 -7.47 27.23
N MET A 164 -2.09 -6.31 26.59
CA MET A 164 -1.01 -5.36 26.30
C MET A 164 -0.43 -4.75 27.58
N GLY A 165 -1.25 -4.56 28.60
CA GLY A 165 -0.80 -4.12 29.93
C GLY A 165 0.12 -5.16 30.58
N GLU A 166 -0.30 -6.41 30.61
CA GLU A 166 0.46 -7.55 31.16
C GLU A 166 1.79 -7.75 30.42
N LEU A 167 1.79 -7.77 29.07
CA LEU A 167 3.01 -7.92 28.27
C LEU A 167 4.03 -6.79 28.49
N LYS A 168 3.55 -5.54 28.60
CA LYS A 168 4.43 -4.39 28.91
C LYS A 168 5.03 -4.49 30.28
N GLN A 169 4.29 -4.99 31.26
CA GLN A 169 4.77 -5.18 32.62
C GLN A 169 5.84 -6.28 32.69
N GLU A 170 5.61 -7.41 32.01
CA GLU A 170 6.63 -8.47 31.88
C GLU A 170 7.91 -8.00 31.17
N GLU A 171 7.78 -7.19 30.10
CA GLU A 171 8.95 -6.61 29.43
C GLU A 171 9.72 -5.63 30.31
N LEU A 172 9.03 -4.84 31.12
CA LEU A 172 9.64 -3.92 32.07
C LEU A 172 10.41 -4.68 33.13
N GLU A 173 9.79 -5.69 33.75
CA GLU A 173 10.43 -6.58 34.74
C GLU A 173 11.69 -7.29 34.17
N LYS A 174 11.61 -7.75 32.92
CA LYS A 174 12.77 -8.36 32.24
C LYS A 174 13.91 -7.36 32.01
N LYS A 175 13.59 -6.11 31.65
CA LYS A 175 14.59 -5.05 31.47
C LYS A 175 15.23 -4.66 32.81
N GLU A 176 14.46 -4.52 33.86
CA GLU A 176 14.95 -4.22 35.21
C GLU A 176 15.84 -5.34 35.75
N ALA A 177 15.44 -6.59 35.54
CA ALA A 177 16.27 -7.74 35.93
C ALA A 177 17.59 -7.80 35.14
N ALA A 178 17.55 -7.52 33.84
CA ALA A 178 18.78 -7.47 33.00
C ALA A 178 19.71 -6.34 33.45
N GLN A 179 19.15 -5.17 33.77
CA GLN A 179 19.92 -4.03 34.26
C GLN A 179 20.56 -4.30 35.61
N ALA A 180 19.82 -4.90 36.56
CA ALA A 180 20.34 -5.29 37.87
C ALA A 180 21.50 -6.31 37.77
N VAL A 181 21.41 -7.26 36.83
CA VAL A 181 22.50 -8.19 36.54
C VAL A 181 23.73 -7.44 36.02
N GLN A 182 23.55 -6.52 35.11
CA GLN A 182 24.66 -5.74 34.52
C GLN A 182 25.34 -4.84 35.57
N GLU A 183 24.57 -4.22 36.45
CA GLU A 183 25.08 -3.43 37.57
C GLU A 183 25.88 -4.29 38.56
N SER A 184 25.37 -5.49 38.89
CA SER A 184 26.07 -6.43 39.78
C SER A 184 27.42 -6.91 39.21
N PHE A 185 27.48 -7.14 37.88
CA PHE A 185 28.73 -7.48 37.20
C PHE A 185 29.74 -6.32 37.21
N SER A 186 29.26 -5.10 36.99
CA SER A 186 30.11 -3.90 37.05
C SER A 186 30.71 -3.69 38.43
N GLU A 187 29.89 -3.80 39.48
CA GLU A 187 30.35 -3.69 40.87
C GLU A 187 31.38 -4.79 41.25
N GLN A 188 31.18 -6.02 40.78
CA GLN A 188 32.15 -7.10 41.04
C GLN A 188 33.47 -6.84 40.30
N TYR A 189 33.43 -6.35 39.07
CA TYR A 189 34.60 -6.01 38.29
C TYR A 189 35.41 -4.89 38.94
N ASP A 190 34.74 -3.84 39.44
CA ASP A 190 35.39 -2.72 40.12
C ASP A 190 36.03 -3.15 41.46
N ARG A 191 35.38 -4.04 42.24
CA ARG A 191 35.96 -4.58 43.47
C ARG A 191 37.19 -5.46 43.25
N GLN A 192 37.31 -6.14 42.11
CA GLN A 192 38.48 -6.97 41.77
C GLN A 192 39.66 -6.14 41.26
N ASN A 193 39.42 -4.96 40.67
CA ASN A 193 40.46 -4.10 40.09
C ASN A 193 40.95 -3.01 41.06
N LEU A 194 40.37 -2.87 42.24
CA LEU A 194 40.77 -1.93 43.30
C LEU A 194 41.72 -2.58 44.35
N ARG A 195 42.26 -3.76 44.07
CA ARG A 195 43.33 -4.44 44.82
C ARG A 195 44.58 -4.51 43.97
#